data_24185d8e3e183ddf9094f230e2f6d6f4
#
_entry.id   24185d8e3e183ddf9094f230e2f6d6f4
#
_cell.length_a   1.000
_cell.length_b   1.000
_cell.length_c   1.000
_cell.angle_alpha   90.00
_cell.angle_beta   90.00
_cell.angle_gamma   90.00
#
_symmetry.space_group_name_H-M   'P 1'
#
loop_
_entity.id
_entity.type
_entity.pdbx_description
1 polymer ?
#
loop_
_entity_poly.entity_id
_entity_poly.type
_entity_poly.pdbx_seq_one_letter_code
_entity_poly.pdbx_strand_id
1 'polypeptide(L)'
;MSEEVEAQDQGQEKAPKPSNIGRIEWLDLTVPDAERIKNFYCKVVGWNSADVDMGSYSDFNINLPESGETVAGVCHARGSNASLPAQWLVYVRVADVKESAVECEKRGGKVLDGPRRMGGSDFCVIEDPAGAVMALLSG
;
A
#
# COMPACT_ATOMS: atom_id res chain seq x y z
N MET A 1 6.23 -24.23 -24.82
CA MET A 1 6.19 -23.76 -24.32
C MET A 1 5.95 -23.67 -23.94
N SER A 2 6.24 -23.93 -23.65
CA SER A 2 6.17 -23.58 -23.00
C SER A 2 6.12 -23.84 -22.74
N GLU A 3 6.52 -24.21 -22.18
CA GLU A 3 6.62 -24.14 -21.63
C GLU A 3 6.76 -24.41 -21.30
N GLU A 4 7.03 -24.84 -21.31
CA GLU A 4 7.26 -24.73 -20.80
C GLU A 4 7.44 -24.97 -20.33
N VAL A 5 7.78 -25.61 -20.63
CA VAL A 5 8.10 -25.45 -19.92
C VAL A 5 8.10 -25.88 -19.46
N GLU A 6 8.46 -26.35 -18.96
CA GLU A 6 8.68 -26.31 -18.23
C GLU A 6 9.06 -26.69 -17.96
N ALA A 7 9.66 -27.35 -18.21
CA ALA A 7 10.19 -27.23 -17.69
C ALA A 7 10.48 -27.64 -17.42
N GLN A 8 10.77 -28.03 -17.24
CA GLN A 8 11.26 -27.90 -16.58
C GLN A 8 11.37 -28.17 -15.82
N ASP A 9 11.57 -28.97 -15.59
CA ASP A 9 11.82 -28.92 -14.56
C ASP A 9 12.30 -29.58 -14.27
N GLN A 10 12.88 -29.85 -14.08
CA GLN A 10 13.47 -29.85 -13.52
C GLN A 10 13.98 -29.93 -12.86
N GLY A 11 14.20 -30.91 -12.53
CA GLY A 11 14.66 -30.65 -11.59
C GLY A 11 15.09 -29.82 -11.38
N GLN A 12 15.10 -30.24 -11.46
CA GLN A 12 15.33 -29.29 -11.52
C GLN A 12 15.55 -28.53 -10.64
N GLU A 13 16.44 -28.30 -10.67
CA GLU A 13 16.63 -27.04 -10.04
C GLU A 13 15.51 -26.11 -10.33
N LYS A 14 14.93 -25.54 -9.33
CA LYS A 14 13.85 -24.61 -9.53
C LYS A 14 14.38 -23.21 -9.78
N ALA A 15 13.80 -22.52 -10.73
CA ALA A 15 14.05 -21.13 -10.90
C ALA A 15 13.52 -20.36 -9.68
N PRO A 16 14.20 -19.31 -9.23
CA PRO A 16 13.68 -18.46 -8.15
C PRO A 16 12.37 -17.82 -8.57
N LYS A 17 11.51 -17.55 -7.59
CA LYS A 17 10.27 -16.84 -7.86
C LYS A 17 10.58 -15.43 -8.35
N PRO A 18 9.76 -14.89 -9.28
CA PRO A 18 9.94 -13.50 -9.68
C PRO A 18 9.82 -12.57 -8.49
N SER A 19 10.63 -11.55 -8.48
CA SER A 19 10.59 -10.52 -7.45
C SER A 19 9.38 -9.61 -7.67
N ASN A 20 8.75 -9.17 -6.59
CA ASN A 20 7.70 -8.17 -6.64
C ASN A 20 8.23 -6.75 -6.45
N ILE A 21 9.54 -6.58 -6.40
CA ILE A 21 10.14 -5.27 -6.20
C ILE A 21 9.70 -4.33 -7.32
N GLY A 22 9.25 -3.14 -6.92
CA GLY A 22 8.73 -2.14 -7.85
C GLY A 22 7.23 -2.25 -8.09
N ARG A 23 6.57 -3.28 -7.57
CA ARG A 23 5.15 -3.47 -7.78
C ARG A 23 4.35 -2.47 -6.96
N ILE A 24 3.34 -1.86 -7.59
CA ILE A 24 2.34 -1.06 -6.89
C ILE A 24 1.33 -2.04 -6.32
N GLU A 25 1.29 -2.16 -4.98
CA GLU A 25 0.53 -3.22 -4.32
C GLU A 25 -0.80 -2.75 -3.73
N TRP A 26 -0.92 -1.48 -3.40
CA TRP A 26 -2.08 -1.03 -2.64
C TRP A 26 -2.28 0.47 -2.81
N LEU A 27 -3.51 0.90 -2.55
CA LEU A 27 -3.89 2.31 -2.49
C LEU A 27 -4.66 2.54 -1.21
N ASP A 28 -4.33 3.60 -0.49
CA ASP A 28 -4.95 3.91 0.78
C ASP A 28 -5.21 5.40 0.88
N LEU A 29 -6.38 5.75 1.41
CA LEU A 29 -6.73 7.14 1.69
C LEU A 29 -6.93 7.27 3.19
N THR A 30 -6.20 8.17 3.83
CA THR A 30 -6.29 8.40 5.27
C THR A 30 -6.81 9.81 5.50
N VAL A 31 -7.99 9.93 6.11
CA VAL A 31 -8.68 11.21 6.29
C VAL A 31 -9.37 11.21 7.66
N PRO A 32 -9.64 12.41 8.23
CA PRO A 32 -10.27 12.46 9.56
C PRO A 32 -11.68 11.87 9.59
N ASP A 33 -12.48 12.09 8.56
CA ASP A 33 -13.87 11.61 8.52
C ASP A 33 -13.99 10.53 7.44
N ALA A 34 -13.40 9.37 7.72
CA ALA A 34 -13.30 8.30 6.74
C ALA A 34 -14.68 7.77 6.32
N GLU A 35 -15.65 7.75 7.24
CA GLU A 35 -16.97 7.23 6.90
C GLU A 35 -17.65 8.11 5.87
N ARG A 36 -17.62 9.41 6.05
CA ARG A 36 -18.24 10.34 5.10
C ARG A 36 -17.53 10.30 3.75
N ILE A 37 -16.23 10.23 3.78
CA ILE A 37 -15.43 10.22 2.53
C ILE A 37 -15.60 8.90 1.80
N LYS A 38 -15.63 7.78 2.53
CA LYS A 38 -15.93 6.49 1.92
C LYS A 38 -17.29 6.51 1.21
N ASN A 39 -18.30 7.08 1.85
CA ASN A 39 -19.63 7.19 1.24
C ASN A 39 -19.59 8.03 -0.03
N PHE A 40 -18.83 9.12 -0.01
CA PHE A 40 -18.64 9.96 -1.19
C PHE A 40 -18.11 9.12 -2.37
N TYR A 41 -17.04 8.37 -2.14
CA TYR A 41 -16.42 7.59 -3.22
C TYR A 41 -17.31 6.45 -3.69
N CYS A 42 -18.03 5.80 -2.78
CA CYS A 42 -18.95 4.75 -3.19
C CYS A 42 -20.03 5.28 -4.14
N LYS A 43 -20.50 6.50 -3.90
CA LYS A 43 -21.51 7.10 -4.79
C LYS A 43 -20.91 7.60 -6.10
N VAL A 44 -19.75 8.23 -6.03
CA VAL A 44 -19.14 8.85 -7.21
C VAL A 44 -18.55 7.80 -8.15
N VAL A 45 -17.91 6.77 -7.61
CA VAL A 45 -17.23 5.76 -8.41
C VAL A 45 -18.06 4.50 -8.62
N GLY A 46 -18.97 4.22 -7.69
CA GLY A 46 -19.76 3.00 -7.75
C GLY A 46 -19.12 1.83 -7.01
N TRP A 47 -18.14 2.11 -6.19
CA TRP A 47 -17.52 1.07 -5.35
C TRP A 47 -18.47 0.65 -4.23
N ASN A 48 -18.25 -0.57 -3.71
CA ASN A 48 -18.82 -0.99 -2.44
C ASN A 48 -17.75 -0.89 -1.37
N SER A 49 -18.17 -0.90 -0.10
CA SER A 49 -17.23 -0.88 1.01
C SER A 49 -17.63 -1.93 2.03
N ALA A 50 -16.64 -2.36 2.82
CA ALA A 50 -16.85 -3.28 3.93
C ALA A 50 -16.09 -2.75 5.13
N ASP A 51 -16.71 -2.82 6.30
CA ASP A 51 -16.09 -2.34 7.53
C ASP A 51 -14.91 -3.23 7.92
N VAL A 52 -13.85 -2.59 8.40
CA VAL A 52 -12.71 -3.26 9.02
C VAL A 52 -12.70 -2.82 10.48
N ASP A 53 -12.95 -3.76 11.39
CA ASP A 53 -13.06 -3.47 12.81
C ASP A 53 -11.69 -3.08 13.38
N MET A 54 -11.60 -1.86 13.91
CA MET A 54 -10.39 -1.35 14.52
C MET A 54 -10.54 -1.21 16.05
N GLY A 55 -11.55 -1.86 16.62
CA GLY A 55 -11.85 -1.78 18.04
C GLY A 55 -12.96 -0.80 18.33
N SER A 56 -12.61 0.45 18.59
CA SER A 56 -13.61 1.48 18.91
C SER A 56 -14.17 2.18 17.68
N TYR A 57 -13.65 1.89 16.49
CA TYR A 57 -14.10 2.48 15.23
C TYR A 57 -13.83 1.49 14.11
N SER A 58 -14.27 1.82 12.89
CA SER A 58 -14.01 1.00 11.71
C SER A 58 -13.30 1.81 10.65
N ASP A 59 -12.32 1.19 9.99
CA ASP A 59 -11.83 1.63 8.71
C ASP A 59 -12.59 0.85 7.63
N PHE A 60 -12.26 1.07 6.36
CA PHE A 60 -13.07 0.51 5.29
C PHE A 60 -12.21 -0.09 4.19
N ASN A 61 -12.55 -1.31 3.77
CA ASN A 61 -12.09 -1.86 2.51
C ASN A 61 -12.97 -1.34 1.40
N ILE A 62 -12.35 -1.03 0.28
CA ILE A 62 -13.06 -0.59 -0.93
C ILE A 62 -13.04 -1.76 -1.90
N ASN A 63 -14.23 -2.15 -2.34
CA ASN A 63 -14.41 -3.38 -3.11
C ASN A 63 -15.06 -3.10 -4.45
N LEU A 64 -14.68 -3.89 -5.44
CA LEU A 64 -15.38 -3.88 -6.72
C LEU A 64 -16.80 -4.41 -6.50
N PRO A 65 -17.83 -3.77 -7.07
CA PRO A 65 -19.21 -4.14 -6.74
C PRO A 65 -19.61 -5.52 -7.26
N GLU A 66 -19.05 -5.97 -8.37
CA GLU A 66 -19.49 -7.25 -8.94
C GLU A 66 -18.71 -8.41 -8.38
N SER A 67 -17.38 -8.34 -8.36
CA SER A 67 -16.55 -9.44 -7.90
C SER A 67 -16.35 -9.48 -6.40
N GLY A 68 -16.49 -8.32 -5.74
CA GLY A 68 -16.18 -8.21 -4.33
C GLY A 68 -14.70 -8.08 -4.03
N GLU A 69 -13.86 -8.02 -5.06
CA GLU A 69 -12.41 -7.91 -4.87
C GLU A 69 -12.07 -6.60 -4.18
N THR A 70 -11.23 -6.65 -3.15
CA THR A 70 -10.78 -5.45 -2.44
C THR A 70 -9.62 -4.82 -3.22
N VAL A 71 -9.76 -3.54 -3.54
CA VAL A 71 -8.78 -2.83 -4.36
C VAL A 71 -8.13 -1.66 -3.66
N ALA A 72 -8.67 -1.20 -2.53
CA ALA A 72 -8.13 -0.04 -1.82
C ALA A 72 -8.68 0.00 -0.40
N GLY A 73 -8.19 0.96 0.38
CA GLY A 73 -8.68 1.19 1.74
C GLY A 73 -8.96 2.66 1.97
N VAL A 74 -9.89 2.94 2.89
CA VAL A 74 -10.14 4.29 3.40
C VAL A 74 -10.07 4.21 4.92
N CYS A 75 -9.18 4.97 5.50
CA CYS A 75 -8.83 4.86 6.91
C CYS A 75 -9.01 6.18 7.62
N HIS A 76 -9.32 6.11 8.92
CA HIS A 76 -9.37 7.29 9.76
C HIS A 76 -7.95 7.76 10.07
N ALA A 77 -7.73 9.07 10.00
CA ALA A 77 -6.46 9.68 10.39
C ALA A 77 -6.38 9.73 11.92
N ARG A 78 -5.71 8.73 12.50
CA ARG A 78 -5.60 8.58 13.94
C ARG A 78 -4.23 8.01 14.29
N GLY A 79 -3.73 8.37 15.48
CA GLY A 79 -2.48 7.80 15.98
C GLY A 79 -1.32 8.04 15.04
N SER A 80 -0.60 6.98 14.68
CA SER A 80 0.63 7.09 13.91
C SER A 80 0.42 7.59 12.47
N ASN A 81 -0.80 7.52 11.94
CA ASN A 81 -1.07 7.99 10.58
C ASN A 81 -1.79 9.34 10.54
N ALA A 82 -1.94 10.01 11.70
CA ALA A 82 -2.73 11.24 11.78
C ALA A 82 -2.16 12.38 10.95
N SER A 83 -0.87 12.36 10.68
CA SER A 83 -0.20 13.43 9.93
C SER A 83 -0.07 13.15 8.44
N LEU A 84 -0.56 12.01 7.96
CA LEU A 84 -0.49 11.71 6.53
C LEU A 84 -1.38 12.68 5.74
N PRO A 85 -0.96 13.07 4.54
CA PRO A 85 -1.79 13.97 3.74
C PRO A 85 -3.06 13.26 3.27
N ALA A 86 -4.12 14.06 3.03
CA ALA A 86 -5.38 13.56 2.50
C ALA A 86 -5.22 13.33 1.00
N GLN A 87 -4.67 12.18 0.65
CA GLN A 87 -4.45 11.82 -0.76
C GLN A 87 -4.47 10.30 -0.88
N TRP A 88 -4.74 9.81 -2.07
CA TRP A 88 -4.65 8.40 -2.37
C TRP A 88 -3.18 8.02 -2.39
N LEU A 89 -2.75 7.31 -1.36
CA LEU A 89 -1.35 6.97 -1.14
C LEU A 89 -1.05 5.65 -1.83
N VAL A 90 -0.11 5.68 -2.77
CA VAL A 90 0.34 4.49 -3.48
C VAL A 90 1.36 3.77 -2.62
N TYR A 91 1.23 2.43 -2.51
CA TYR A 91 2.17 1.59 -1.77
C TYR A 91 2.98 0.77 -2.77
N VAL A 92 4.30 0.89 -2.71
CA VAL A 92 5.21 0.24 -3.65
C VAL A 92 6.13 -0.72 -2.89
N ARG A 93 6.31 -1.92 -3.45
CA ARG A 93 7.20 -2.92 -2.88
C ARG A 93 8.64 -2.57 -3.21
N VAL A 94 9.51 -2.51 -2.18
CA VAL A 94 10.94 -2.29 -2.35
C VAL A 94 11.70 -3.43 -1.71
N ALA A 95 13.00 -3.53 -1.99
CA ALA A 95 13.82 -4.60 -1.43
C ALA A 95 14.00 -4.44 0.07
N ASP A 96 14.23 -3.21 0.53
CA ASP A 96 14.52 -2.93 1.94
C ASP A 96 14.12 -1.48 2.23
N VAL A 97 13.07 -1.32 3.03
CA VAL A 97 12.53 0.00 3.35
C VAL A 97 13.57 0.89 4.02
N LYS A 98 14.44 0.30 4.86
CA LYS A 98 15.46 1.09 5.55
C LYS A 98 16.45 1.68 4.58
N GLU A 99 16.89 0.89 3.61
CA GLU A 99 17.81 1.37 2.58
C GLU A 99 17.13 2.42 1.71
N SER A 100 15.87 2.20 1.35
CA SER A 100 15.11 3.17 0.56
C SER A 100 14.98 4.50 1.28
N ALA A 101 14.76 4.47 2.61
CA ALA A 101 14.64 5.69 3.40
C ALA A 101 15.96 6.49 3.35
N VAL A 102 17.10 5.81 3.47
CA VAL A 102 18.40 6.46 3.39
C VAL A 102 18.60 7.08 2.01
N GLU A 103 18.30 6.32 0.94
CA GLU A 103 18.44 6.84 -0.43
C GLU A 103 17.50 8.02 -0.68
N CYS A 104 16.30 7.97 -0.12
CA CYS A 104 15.35 9.06 -0.25
C CYS A 104 15.96 10.37 0.25
N GLU A 105 16.53 10.34 1.46
CA GLU A 105 17.09 11.56 2.05
C GLU A 105 18.34 12.02 1.31
N LYS A 106 19.17 11.10 0.86
CA LYS A 106 20.35 11.44 0.08
C LYS A 106 19.99 12.19 -1.20
N ARG A 107 18.83 11.91 -1.77
CA ARG A 107 18.44 12.44 -3.08
C ARG A 107 17.44 13.59 -2.98
N GLY A 108 17.29 14.17 -1.78
CA GLY A 108 16.49 15.37 -1.60
C GLY A 108 15.05 15.15 -1.18
N GLY A 109 14.67 13.90 -0.92
CA GLY A 109 13.36 13.61 -0.36
C GLY A 109 13.36 13.69 1.16
N LYS A 110 12.21 13.37 1.74
CA LYS A 110 12.03 13.35 3.19
C LYS A 110 11.31 12.06 3.58
N VAL A 111 11.65 11.54 4.77
CA VAL A 111 10.91 10.44 5.37
C VAL A 111 9.89 11.05 6.31
N LEU A 112 8.60 10.82 6.02
CA LEU A 112 7.52 11.40 6.81
C LEU A 112 7.08 10.48 7.95
N ASP A 113 7.22 9.16 7.78
CA ASP A 113 6.81 8.17 8.78
C ASP A 113 7.63 6.91 8.58
N GLY A 114 8.12 6.34 9.68
CA GLY A 114 8.89 5.11 9.67
C GLY A 114 10.37 5.35 9.37
N PRO A 115 11.11 4.30 9.01
CA PRO A 115 10.68 2.90 8.84
C PRO A 115 10.19 2.27 10.13
N ARG A 116 9.13 1.47 10.02
CA ARG A 116 8.57 0.74 11.17
C ARG A 116 7.80 -0.48 10.67
N ARG A 117 7.51 -1.38 11.60
CA ARG A 117 6.65 -2.52 11.27
C ARG A 117 5.20 -2.06 11.20
N MET A 118 4.49 -2.61 10.22
CA MET A 118 3.05 -2.38 10.08
C MET A 118 2.45 -3.67 9.54
N GLY A 119 1.69 -4.35 10.40
CA GLY A 119 1.22 -5.69 10.07
C GLY A 119 2.40 -6.63 9.91
N GLY A 120 2.49 -7.32 8.81
CA GLY A 120 3.58 -8.25 8.54
C GLY A 120 4.73 -7.68 7.74
N SER A 121 4.77 -6.37 7.52
CA SER A 121 5.76 -5.75 6.63
C SER A 121 6.47 -4.60 7.30
N ASP A 122 7.66 -4.29 6.80
CA ASP A 122 8.32 -3.03 7.10
C ASP A 122 7.70 -1.95 6.21
N PHE A 123 7.62 -0.73 6.73
CA PHE A 123 6.82 0.32 6.13
C PHE A 123 7.48 1.67 6.34
N CYS A 124 7.41 2.53 5.34
CA CYS A 124 7.68 3.95 5.54
C CYS A 124 6.91 4.79 4.52
N VAL A 125 6.74 6.06 4.85
CA VAL A 125 6.13 7.04 3.95
C VAL A 125 7.18 8.08 3.63
N ILE A 126 7.33 8.37 2.35
CA ILE A 126 8.32 9.33 1.88
C ILE A 126 7.65 10.44 1.08
N GLU A 127 8.32 11.58 1.07
CA GLU A 127 7.96 12.70 0.20
C GLU A 127 9.12 12.91 -0.77
N ASP A 128 8.82 12.94 -2.07
CA ASP A 128 9.87 13.12 -3.07
C ASP A 128 10.28 14.61 -3.15
N PRO A 129 11.34 14.94 -3.91
CA PRO A 129 11.79 16.32 -3.98
C PRO A 129 10.77 17.30 -4.56
N ALA A 130 9.73 16.81 -5.24
CA ALA A 130 8.65 17.65 -5.77
C ALA A 130 7.48 17.80 -4.80
N GLY A 131 7.52 17.09 -3.67
CA GLY A 131 6.45 17.15 -2.67
C GLY A 131 5.39 16.07 -2.81
N ALA A 132 5.56 15.12 -3.73
CA ALA A 132 4.62 14.00 -3.84
C ALA A 132 4.93 12.94 -2.78
N VAL A 133 3.88 12.32 -2.26
CA VAL A 133 4.00 11.39 -1.13
C VAL A 133 3.61 10.00 -1.56
N MET A 134 4.36 8.99 -1.15
CA MET A 134 4.02 7.59 -1.38
C MET A 134 4.54 6.75 -0.22
N ALA A 135 4.02 5.53 -0.13
CA ALA A 135 4.43 4.57 0.89
C ALA A 135 5.26 3.45 0.28
N LEU A 136 6.17 2.90 1.07
CA LEU A 136 7.04 1.81 0.68
C LEU A 136 6.85 0.65 1.64
N LEU A 137 6.93 -0.57 1.10
CA LEU A 137 6.80 -1.81 1.86
C LEU A 137 7.95 -2.74 1.54
N SER A 138 8.40 -3.52 2.54
CA SER A 138 9.34 -4.62 2.33
C SER A 138 9.14 -5.67 3.42
N GLY A 139 9.68 -6.88 3.17
CA GLY A 139 9.62 -7.97 4.16
C GLY A 139 8.50 -8.95 4.02
#